data_1c72c6258fba925ff99f7ea5abeb47ff
#
_entry.id   1c72c6258fba925ff99f7ea5abeb47ff
#
_cell.length_a   1.000
_cell.length_b   1.000
_cell.length_c   1.000
_cell.angle_alpha   90.00
_cell.angle_beta   90.00
_cell.angle_gamma   90.00
#
_symmetry.space_group_name_H-M   'P 1'
#
loop_
_entity.id
_entity.type
_entity.pdbx_description
1 polymer ?
#
loop_
_entity_poly.entity_id
_entity_poly.type
_entity_poly.pdbx_seq_one_letter_code
_entity_poly.pdbx_strand_id
1 'polypeptide(L)'
;MRNVLGRAALAGVVLFASNGWLPGAANASGSSILEPPAGALLGQFYGAGNLAETTAKLGRTPPVHLTYYAWTDDWTGTVTKADLAAGRIPLANWEPHKIDFNKIVDGSLDGTIVARANGAKALGKKFFLDFAAEMNGDEAWSGNNAPLYVAAYRHIHDIFLAAGATNVIWAWCPNVTDIDGGNKHTMNYYPGDAYVDWTGVDGYNWGNTNGGWQTFQQVFREIYPLLAAKKKPIVIGEMSSAQQGGDKGKWIDEIIPTLRASFPLIKCVVWFDINKEADWRISSSPESEAAFIRMARDPYFNP
;
A
#
# COMPACT_ATOMS: atom_id res chain seq x y z
N MET A 1 -76.23 -46.31 36.07
CA MET A 1 -76.35 -44.88 35.81
C MET A 1 -74.98 -44.25 35.69
N ARG A 2 -74.79 -43.49 34.55
CA ARG A 2 -73.75 -42.57 34.23
C ARG A 2 -72.32 -43.08 34.02
N ASN A 3 -71.98 -43.06 32.74
CA ASN A 3 -70.67 -43.03 32.11
C ASN A 3 -69.80 -41.85 32.59
N VAL A 4 -68.49 -42.08 32.74
CA VAL A 4 -67.53 -41.07 32.50
C VAL A 4 -66.31 -41.68 31.78
N LEU A 5 -66.07 -41.24 30.56
CA LEU A 5 -64.99 -41.56 29.68
C LEU A 5 -63.67 -40.93 30.22
N GLY A 6 -62.65 -41.76 30.42
CA GLY A 6 -61.31 -41.30 30.67
C GLY A 6 -60.52 -41.07 29.34
N ARG A 7 -60.02 -39.93 29.15
CA ARG A 7 -59.15 -39.57 28.01
C ARG A 7 -57.71 -40.05 28.24
N ALA A 8 -57.21 -40.87 27.33
CA ALA A 8 -55.79 -41.20 27.26
C ALA A 8 -55.00 -40.02 26.75
N ALA A 9 -53.99 -39.63 27.52
CA ALA A 9 -53.00 -38.60 27.05
C ALA A 9 -51.85 -39.28 26.28
N LEU A 10 -51.74 -39.02 25.00
CA LEU A 10 -50.54 -39.37 24.22
C LEU A 10 -49.40 -38.41 24.60
N ALA A 11 -48.34 -38.96 25.19
CA ALA A 11 -47.07 -38.26 25.37
C ALA A 11 -46.30 -38.28 24.02
N GLY A 12 -46.27 -37.17 23.35
CA GLY A 12 -45.43 -36.96 22.16
C GLY A 12 -43.99 -36.82 22.58
N VAL A 13 -43.12 -37.75 22.17
CA VAL A 13 -41.67 -37.63 22.27
C VAL A 13 -41.21 -36.68 21.18
N VAL A 14 -40.78 -35.49 21.57
CA VAL A 14 -40.11 -34.55 20.65
C VAL A 14 -38.64 -34.94 20.60
N LEU A 15 -38.22 -35.56 19.49
CA LEU A 15 -36.82 -35.76 19.14
C LEU A 15 -36.21 -34.41 18.72
N PHE A 16 -35.38 -33.84 19.59
CA PHE A 16 -34.47 -32.77 19.18
C PHE A 16 -33.37 -33.33 18.29
N ALA A 17 -33.49 -33.11 16.99
CA ALA A 17 -32.36 -33.30 16.08
C ALA A 17 -31.31 -32.24 16.41
N SER A 18 -30.19 -32.65 17.02
CA SER A 18 -29.00 -31.83 17.15
C SER A 18 -28.39 -31.66 15.77
N ASN A 19 -28.69 -30.51 15.12
CA ASN A 19 -27.93 -30.09 13.96
C ASN A 19 -26.50 -29.82 14.44
N GLY A 20 -25.62 -30.79 14.24
CA GLY A 20 -24.18 -30.62 14.36
C GLY A 20 -23.73 -29.53 13.36
N TRP A 21 -23.41 -28.36 13.87
CA TRP A 21 -22.71 -27.34 13.13
C TRP A 21 -21.30 -27.87 12.85
N LEU A 22 -21.07 -28.36 11.63
CA LEU A 22 -19.72 -28.52 11.11
C LEU A 22 -19.15 -27.11 10.97
N PRO A 23 -17.97 -26.81 11.54
CA PRO A 23 -17.32 -25.56 11.23
C PRO A 23 -17.04 -25.54 9.72
N GLY A 24 -17.81 -24.76 8.99
CA GLY A 24 -17.53 -24.46 7.59
C GLY A 24 -16.09 -23.97 7.50
N ALA A 25 -15.35 -24.49 6.53
CA ALA A 25 -14.04 -23.97 6.17
C ALA A 25 -14.15 -22.45 6.10
N ALA A 26 -13.40 -21.76 6.95
CA ALA A 26 -13.26 -20.31 6.87
C ALA A 26 -12.71 -20.02 5.47
N ASN A 27 -13.55 -19.54 4.58
CA ASN A 27 -13.07 -18.87 3.38
C ASN A 27 -12.15 -17.78 3.90
N ALA A 28 -10.88 -17.83 3.53
CA ALA A 28 -9.94 -16.76 3.74
C ALA A 28 -10.46 -15.55 2.97
N SER A 29 -11.39 -14.80 3.57
CA SER A 29 -11.76 -13.49 3.12
C SER A 29 -10.48 -12.65 3.30
N GLY A 30 -9.87 -12.23 2.19
CA GLY A 30 -8.72 -11.37 2.20
C GLY A 30 -8.96 -10.23 3.19
N SER A 31 -7.91 -9.80 3.90
CA SER A 31 -7.96 -8.73 4.90
C SER A 31 -8.80 -7.56 4.38
N SER A 32 -9.62 -6.98 5.25
CA SER A 32 -10.44 -5.82 4.91
C SER A 32 -9.62 -4.65 4.37
N ILE A 33 -8.31 -4.58 4.69
CA ILE A 33 -7.35 -3.55 4.28
C ILE A 33 -6.26 -4.05 3.32
N LEU A 34 -6.46 -5.13 2.60
CA LEU A 34 -5.49 -5.74 1.67
C LEU A 34 -4.20 -6.29 2.32
N GLU A 35 -4.14 -6.43 3.63
CA GLU A 35 -3.00 -7.04 4.29
C GLU A 35 -2.94 -8.54 3.96
N PRO A 36 -1.81 -9.05 3.43
CA PRO A 36 -1.67 -10.48 3.17
C PRO A 36 -1.61 -11.27 4.47
N PRO A 37 -2.16 -12.50 4.52
CA PRO A 37 -2.17 -13.33 5.72
C PRO A 37 -0.77 -13.79 6.15
N ALA A 38 0.18 -13.81 5.22
CA ALA A 38 1.58 -14.15 5.44
C ALA A 38 2.46 -13.42 4.44
N GLY A 39 3.76 -13.31 4.72
CA GLY A 39 4.71 -12.66 3.80
C GLY A 39 4.39 -11.20 3.52
N ALA A 40 4.59 -10.79 2.27
CA ALA A 40 4.31 -9.44 1.80
C ALA A 40 3.85 -9.44 0.33
N LEU A 41 3.19 -8.37 -0.10
CA LEU A 41 2.88 -8.11 -1.50
C LEU A 41 4.12 -7.57 -2.21
N LEU A 42 4.30 -7.95 -3.48
CA LEU A 42 5.30 -7.35 -4.35
C LEU A 42 4.60 -6.40 -5.32
N GLY A 43 5.10 -5.19 -5.42
CA GLY A 43 4.64 -4.18 -6.36
C GLY A 43 5.74 -3.70 -7.27
N GLN A 44 5.35 -2.97 -8.31
CA GLN A 44 6.28 -2.35 -9.24
C GLN A 44 5.66 -1.11 -9.88
N PHE A 45 6.51 -0.07 -10.04
CA PHE A 45 6.32 1.00 -11.02
C PHE A 45 7.15 0.64 -12.25
N TYR A 46 6.51 0.56 -13.39
CA TYR A 46 7.17 0.07 -14.62
C TYR A 46 7.90 1.15 -15.41
N GLY A 47 7.84 2.41 -14.99
CA GLY A 47 8.44 3.53 -15.71
C GLY A 47 8.02 3.57 -17.16
N ALA A 48 9.01 3.65 -18.06
CA ALA A 48 8.82 3.46 -19.50
C ALA A 48 8.79 1.98 -19.91
N GLY A 49 8.84 1.06 -18.94
CA GLY A 49 8.85 -0.38 -19.16
C GLY A 49 7.47 -0.93 -19.54
N ASN A 50 7.45 -2.21 -19.74
CA ASN A 50 6.31 -2.95 -20.25
C ASN A 50 5.92 -4.06 -19.27
N LEU A 51 4.71 -3.96 -18.70
CA LEU A 51 4.16 -4.96 -17.78
C LEU A 51 4.23 -6.38 -18.36
N ALA A 52 3.97 -6.55 -19.66
CA ALA A 52 4.01 -7.86 -20.31
C ALA A 52 5.43 -8.43 -20.36
N GLU A 53 6.43 -7.61 -20.64
CA GLU A 53 7.83 -8.01 -20.62
C GLU A 53 8.29 -8.41 -19.22
N THR A 54 7.99 -7.60 -18.22
CA THR A 54 8.27 -7.91 -16.82
C THR A 54 7.61 -9.22 -16.41
N THR A 55 6.32 -9.39 -16.71
CA THR A 55 5.59 -10.63 -16.43
C THR A 55 6.24 -11.86 -17.07
N ALA A 56 6.69 -11.73 -18.31
CA ALA A 56 7.38 -12.82 -19.01
C ALA A 56 8.71 -13.18 -18.32
N LYS A 57 9.52 -12.18 -17.93
CA LYS A 57 10.79 -12.38 -17.22
C LYS A 57 10.60 -13.01 -15.84
N LEU A 58 9.64 -12.51 -15.08
CA LEU A 58 9.37 -13.00 -13.73
C LEU A 58 8.64 -14.35 -13.71
N GLY A 59 7.94 -14.70 -14.80
CA GLY A 59 7.01 -15.85 -14.83
C GLY A 59 5.74 -15.63 -14.01
N ARG A 60 5.51 -14.38 -13.56
CA ARG A 60 4.31 -13.93 -12.83
C ARG A 60 4.16 -12.41 -12.95
N THR A 61 2.95 -11.93 -12.75
CA THR A 61 2.69 -10.50 -12.65
C THR A 61 2.76 -10.06 -11.18
N PRO A 62 3.57 -9.05 -10.82
CA PRO A 62 3.50 -8.44 -9.49
C PRO A 62 2.07 -8.00 -9.17
N PRO A 63 1.55 -8.33 -7.97
CA PRO A 63 0.17 -8.05 -7.63
C PRO A 63 -0.15 -6.56 -7.43
N VAL A 64 0.83 -5.72 -7.09
CA VAL A 64 0.62 -4.28 -6.90
C VAL A 64 1.23 -3.50 -8.05
N HIS A 65 0.48 -2.53 -8.58
CA HIS A 65 0.94 -1.64 -9.66
C HIS A 65 0.87 -0.20 -9.18
N LEU A 66 2.03 0.43 -9.03
CA LEU A 66 2.16 1.85 -8.70
C LEU A 66 2.00 2.69 -9.97
N THR A 67 1.18 3.73 -9.89
CA THR A 67 1.00 4.72 -10.96
C THR A 67 0.85 6.11 -10.35
N TYR A 68 1.51 7.09 -10.95
CA TYR A 68 1.47 8.50 -10.56
C TYR A 68 0.40 9.25 -11.33
N TYR A 69 -0.30 10.14 -10.63
CA TYR A 69 -1.38 10.95 -11.17
C TYR A 69 -1.28 12.38 -10.64
N ALA A 70 -1.25 13.34 -11.53
CA ALA A 70 -1.37 14.73 -11.15
C ALA A 70 -2.76 15.02 -10.55
N TRP A 71 -2.92 16.13 -9.85
CA TRP A 71 -4.18 16.52 -9.19
C TRP A 71 -5.41 16.42 -10.08
N THR A 72 -5.27 16.82 -11.36
CA THR A 72 -6.39 16.85 -12.32
C THR A 72 -6.63 15.53 -13.04
N ASP A 73 -5.72 14.57 -12.93
CA ASP A 73 -5.82 13.30 -13.65
C ASP A 73 -6.95 12.42 -13.12
N ASP A 74 -7.57 11.67 -14.03
CA ASP A 74 -8.54 10.65 -13.65
C ASP A 74 -7.86 9.32 -13.34
N TRP A 75 -7.35 9.20 -12.10
CA TRP A 75 -6.75 7.95 -11.63
C TRP A 75 -7.76 6.80 -11.40
N THR A 76 -9.05 7.04 -11.59
CA THR A 76 -10.08 5.99 -11.62
C THR A 76 -10.38 5.51 -13.05
N GLY A 77 -9.56 5.93 -14.01
CA GLY A 77 -9.72 5.70 -15.46
C GLY A 77 -9.19 4.35 -15.95
N THR A 78 -8.64 4.37 -17.16
CA THR A 78 -8.32 3.16 -17.95
C THR A 78 -7.30 2.26 -17.27
N VAL A 79 -6.20 2.81 -16.75
CA VAL A 79 -5.11 2.01 -16.16
C VAL A 79 -5.60 1.29 -14.91
N THR A 80 -6.19 2.01 -13.97
CA THR A 80 -6.73 1.45 -12.73
C THR A 80 -7.80 0.38 -12.99
N LYS A 81 -8.71 0.62 -13.95
CA LYS A 81 -9.72 -0.37 -14.33
C LYS A 81 -9.11 -1.63 -14.95
N ALA A 82 -8.08 -1.48 -15.78
CA ALA A 82 -7.37 -2.61 -16.37
C ALA A 82 -6.63 -3.45 -15.31
N ASP A 83 -6.01 -2.80 -14.32
CA ASP A 83 -5.39 -3.49 -13.19
C ASP A 83 -6.40 -4.30 -12.39
N LEU A 84 -7.49 -3.67 -11.99
CA LEU A 84 -8.56 -4.33 -11.23
C LEU A 84 -9.23 -5.46 -12.00
N ALA A 85 -9.40 -5.32 -13.32
CA ALA A 85 -9.93 -6.38 -14.20
C ALA A 85 -8.97 -7.57 -14.29
N ALA A 86 -7.66 -7.32 -14.27
CA ALA A 86 -6.62 -8.34 -14.28
C ALA A 86 -6.31 -8.92 -12.89
N GLY A 87 -7.03 -8.51 -11.84
CA GLY A 87 -6.81 -8.98 -10.47
C GLY A 87 -5.61 -8.34 -9.77
N ARG A 88 -5.05 -7.28 -10.34
CA ARG A 88 -4.00 -6.49 -9.67
C ARG A 88 -4.58 -5.47 -8.72
N ILE A 89 -3.78 -5.02 -7.78
CA ILE A 89 -4.09 -3.99 -6.80
C ILE A 89 -3.43 -2.69 -7.27
N PRO A 90 -4.18 -1.69 -7.72
CA PRO A 90 -3.61 -0.38 -8.00
C PRO A 90 -3.09 0.28 -6.71
N LEU A 91 -1.91 0.93 -6.80
CA LEU A 91 -1.45 1.92 -5.85
C LEU A 91 -1.41 3.25 -6.61
N ALA A 92 -2.41 4.08 -6.37
CA ALA A 92 -2.51 5.39 -7.00
C ALA A 92 -1.78 6.42 -6.13
N ASN A 93 -0.65 6.93 -6.61
CA ASN A 93 0.02 8.07 -6.00
C ASN A 93 -0.59 9.35 -6.60
N TRP A 94 -1.30 10.12 -5.77
CA TRP A 94 -2.02 11.31 -6.19
C TRP A 94 -1.25 12.57 -5.80
N GLU A 95 -0.61 13.18 -6.78
CA GLU A 95 0.35 14.26 -6.62
C GLU A 95 -0.30 15.64 -6.82
N PRO A 96 -0.33 16.48 -5.77
CA PRO A 96 -0.90 17.82 -5.83
C PRO A 96 0.08 18.88 -6.35
N HIS A 97 0.76 18.63 -7.47
CA HIS A 97 1.69 19.59 -8.08
C HIS A 97 1.04 20.96 -8.26
N LYS A 98 1.65 22.00 -7.70
CA LYS A 98 1.21 23.40 -7.77
C LYS A 98 -0.18 23.66 -7.17
N ILE A 99 -0.69 22.78 -6.35
CA ILE A 99 -1.95 22.95 -5.62
C ILE A 99 -1.67 23.68 -4.31
N ASP A 100 -2.43 24.76 -4.08
CA ASP A 100 -2.46 25.44 -2.80
C ASP A 100 -3.30 24.63 -1.80
N PHE A 101 -2.67 24.09 -0.78
CA PHE A 101 -3.35 23.27 0.25
C PHE A 101 -4.38 24.06 1.06
N ASN A 102 -4.25 25.40 1.14
CA ASN A 102 -5.31 26.20 1.73
C ASN A 102 -6.63 26.06 0.97
N LYS A 103 -6.58 25.92 -0.36
CA LYS A 103 -7.77 25.71 -1.20
C LYS A 103 -8.37 24.31 -1.06
N ILE A 104 -7.60 23.33 -0.61
CA ILE A 104 -8.13 22.03 -0.20
C ILE A 104 -8.91 22.21 1.10
N VAL A 105 -8.28 22.85 2.09
CA VAL A 105 -8.84 22.98 3.45
C VAL A 105 -10.06 23.90 3.50
N ASP A 106 -10.11 24.96 2.69
CA ASP A 106 -11.25 25.89 2.63
C ASP A 106 -12.44 25.40 1.77
N GLY A 107 -12.28 24.20 1.13
CA GLY A 107 -13.31 23.59 0.31
C GLY A 107 -13.37 24.09 -1.13
N SER A 108 -12.51 25.04 -1.54
CA SER A 108 -12.49 25.57 -2.93
C SER A 108 -12.24 24.49 -3.97
N LEU A 109 -11.63 23.36 -3.58
CA LEU A 109 -11.32 22.24 -4.46
C LEU A 109 -12.21 21.00 -4.25
N ASP A 110 -13.26 21.10 -3.44
CA ASP A 110 -14.15 19.97 -3.10
C ASP A 110 -14.78 19.34 -4.35
N GLY A 111 -15.09 20.13 -5.37
CA GLY A 111 -15.65 19.61 -6.62
C GLY A 111 -14.76 18.54 -7.27
N THR A 112 -13.43 18.76 -7.28
CA THR A 112 -12.47 17.77 -7.80
C THR A 112 -12.40 16.56 -6.87
N ILE A 113 -12.32 16.78 -5.56
CA ILE A 113 -12.21 15.71 -4.55
C ILE A 113 -13.44 14.81 -4.58
N VAL A 114 -14.66 15.39 -4.63
CA VAL A 114 -15.92 14.64 -4.75
C VAL A 114 -15.98 13.84 -6.04
N ALA A 115 -15.51 14.39 -7.16
CA ALA A 115 -15.47 13.65 -8.42
C ALA A 115 -14.55 12.43 -8.31
N ARG A 116 -13.38 12.56 -7.68
CA ARG A 116 -12.45 11.45 -7.41
C ARG A 116 -13.04 10.42 -6.46
N ALA A 117 -13.69 10.86 -5.39
CA ALA A 117 -14.36 9.98 -4.43
C ALA A 117 -15.47 9.14 -5.10
N ASN A 118 -16.29 9.76 -5.93
CA ASN A 118 -17.33 9.04 -6.68
C ASN A 118 -16.73 8.06 -7.70
N GLY A 119 -15.66 8.44 -8.39
CA GLY A 119 -14.90 7.54 -9.27
C GLY A 119 -14.34 6.34 -8.52
N ALA A 120 -13.71 6.57 -7.37
CA ALA A 120 -13.18 5.52 -6.49
C ALA A 120 -14.28 4.54 -6.06
N LYS A 121 -15.41 5.06 -5.55
CA LYS A 121 -16.57 4.25 -5.20
C LYS A 121 -17.06 3.38 -6.36
N ALA A 122 -17.12 3.95 -7.56
CA ALA A 122 -17.59 3.25 -8.77
C ALA A 122 -16.67 2.11 -9.21
N LEU A 123 -15.38 2.10 -8.82
CA LEU A 123 -14.47 0.98 -9.08
C LEU A 123 -14.91 -0.30 -8.37
N GLY A 124 -15.58 -0.21 -7.22
CA GLY A 124 -16.17 -1.31 -6.48
C GLY A 124 -15.17 -2.35 -5.92
N LYS A 125 -13.88 -2.19 -6.18
CA LYS A 125 -12.79 -3.06 -5.69
C LYS A 125 -11.80 -2.22 -4.90
N LYS A 126 -11.13 -2.85 -3.92
CA LYS A 126 -10.14 -2.18 -3.09
C LYS A 126 -8.86 -1.87 -3.85
N PHE A 127 -8.27 -0.74 -3.54
CA PHE A 127 -6.99 -0.28 -4.07
C PHE A 127 -6.34 0.68 -3.07
N PHE A 128 -5.03 0.88 -3.17
CA PHE A 128 -4.31 1.86 -2.37
C PHE A 128 -4.40 3.26 -2.97
N LEU A 129 -4.61 4.24 -2.13
CA LEU A 129 -4.46 5.66 -2.46
C LEU A 129 -3.40 6.26 -1.55
N ASP A 130 -2.35 6.79 -2.14
CA ASP A 130 -1.32 7.57 -1.47
C ASP A 130 -1.42 9.02 -1.94
N PHE A 131 -1.74 9.92 -1.02
CA PHE A 131 -1.90 11.33 -1.33
C PHE A 131 -0.69 12.12 -0.88
N ALA A 132 -0.05 12.81 -1.83
CA ALA A 132 1.08 13.68 -1.56
C ALA A 132 2.19 12.95 -0.79
N ALA A 133 2.69 11.84 -1.36
CA ALA A 133 3.83 11.10 -0.83
C ALA A 133 5.06 11.98 -0.60
N GLU A 134 5.99 11.54 0.22
CA GLU A 134 7.25 12.23 0.53
C GLU A 134 7.10 13.66 1.09
N MET A 135 5.98 13.93 1.76
CA MET A 135 5.60 15.25 2.27
C MET A 135 6.60 15.87 3.28
N ASN A 136 7.47 15.07 3.86
CA ASN A 136 8.54 15.47 4.79
C ASN A 136 9.89 15.68 4.08
N GLY A 137 9.99 15.31 2.80
CA GLY A 137 11.15 15.46 1.94
C GLY A 137 11.18 16.81 1.21
N ASP A 138 11.81 16.83 0.05
CA ASP A 138 11.98 18.00 -0.81
C ASP A 138 10.77 18.30 -1.71
N GLU A 139 9.81 17.40 -1.83
CA GLU A 139 8.56 17.62 -2.57
C GLU A 139 7.72 18.76 -2.00
N ALA A 140 7.78 18.96 -0.69
CA ALA A 140 7.25 20.14 0.00
C ALA A 140 5.83 20.57 -0.42
N TRP A 141 4.93 19.61 -0.66
CA TRP A 141 3.56 19.85 -1.16
C TRP A 141 2.81 20.96 -0.41
N SER A 142 2.93 20.98 0.92
CA SER A 142 2.30 22.00 1.78
C SER A 142 3.24 23.15 2.13
N GLY A 143 4.36 23.36 1.40
CA GLY A 143 5.38 24.33 1.75
C GLY A 143 6.07 24.02 3.08
N ASN A 144 6.31 22.74 3.39
CA ASN A 144 6.83 22.23 4.65
C ASN A 144 5.95 22.56 5.87
N ASN A 145 4.66 22.83 5.65
CA ASN A 145 3.69 23.11 6.71
C ASN A 145 2.94 21.83 7.10
N ALA A 146 3.48 21.09 8.06
CA ALA A 146 2.89 19.82 8.50
C ALA A 146 1.43 19.96 9.01
N PRO A 147 1.04 20.98 9.81
CA PRO A 147 -0.36 21.18 10.17
C PRO A 147 -1.30 21.35 8.97
N LEU A 148 -0.86 22.09 7.96
CA LEU A 148 -1.64 22.31 6.74
C LEU A 148 -1.78 21.02 5.93
N TYR A 149 -0.69 20.24 5.79
CA TYR A 149 -0.73 18.91 5.16
C TYR A 149 -1.75 18.00 5.86
N VAL A 150 -1.66 17.89 7.19
CA VAL A 150 -2.57 17.07 7.99
C VAL A 150 -4.03 17.49 7.81
N ALA A 151 -4.30 18.80 7.80
CA ALA A 151 -5.64 19.32 7.59
C ALA A 151 -6.17 18.95 6.19
N ALA A 152 -5.36 19.12 5.14
CA ALA A 152 -5.72 18.78 3.78
C ALA A 152 -5.97 17.27 3.59
N TYR A 153 -5.08 16.42 4.12
CA TYR A 153 -5.25 14.97 4.06
C TYR A 153 -6.57 14.54 4.71
N ARG A 154 -6.87 15.04 5.91
CA ARG A 154 -8.11 14.73 6.63
C ARG A 154 -9.33 15.21 5.88
N HIS A 155 -9.30 16.42 5.32
CA HIS A 155 -10.40 16.97 4.53
C HIS A 155 -10.73 16.10 3.33
N ILE A 156 -9.71 15.68 2.58
CA ILE A 156 -9.88 14.75 1.45
C ILE A 156 -10.49 13.43 1.92
N HIS A 157 -9.90 12.80 2.95
CA HIS A 157 -10.40 11.56 3.51
C HIS A 157 -11.87 11.64 3.91
N ASP A 158 -12.28 12.72 4.60
CA ASP A 158 -13.65 12.90 5.08
C ASP A 158 -14.64 13.06 3.92
N ILE A 159 -14.25 13.71 2.82
CA ILE A 159 -15.07 13.79 1.61
C ILE A 159 -15.25 12.39 0.98
N PHE A 160 -14.18 11.58 0.92
CA PHE A 160 -14.26 10.21 0.42
C PHE A 160 -15.19 9.34 1.28
N LEU A 161 -15.08 9.46 2.59
CA LEU A 161 -15.96 8.77 3.54
C LEU A 161 -17.41 9.20 3.34
N ALA A 162 -17.68 10.50 3.25
CA ALA A 162 -19.01 11.06 3.03
C ALA A 162 -19.63 10.62 1.68
N ALA A 163 -18.81 10.47 0.63
CA ALA A 163 -19.24 9.94 -0.66
C ALA A 163 -19.50 8.42 -0.62
N GLY A 164 -19.09 7.73 0.44
CA GLY A 164 -19.19 6.28 0.57
C GLY A 164 -18.15 5.51 -0.26
N ALA A 165 -16.97 6.09 -0.50
CA ALA A 165 -15.83 5.45 -1.18
C ALA A 165 -15.02 4.58 -0.21
N THR A 166 -15.68 3.60 0.42
CA THR A 166 -15.10 2.74 1.47
C THR A 166 -14.17 1.64 0.93
N ASN A 167 -13.97 1.60 -0.37
CA ASN A 167 -13.05 0.69 -1.05
C ASN A 167 -11.64 1.29 -1.24
N VAL A 168 -11.40 2.52 -0.81
CA VAL A 168 -10.06 3.13 -0.76
C VAL A 168 -9.34 2.63 0.48
N ILE A 169 -8.10 2.17 0.30
CA ILE A 169 -7.17 1.83 1.37
C ILE A 169 -6.14 2.96 1.43
N TRP A 170 -6.18 3.72 2.51
CA TRP A 170 -5.37 4.93 2.67
C TRP A 170 -3.95 4.58 3.09
N ALA A 171 -2.98 4.83 2.21
CA ALA A 171 -1.56 4.78 2.51
C ALA A 171 -1.04 6.18 2.85
N TRP A 172 -0.02 6.23 3.70
CA TRP A 172 0.68 7.46 4.07
C TRP A 172 2.18 7.18 4.02
N CYS A 173 2.85 7.65 2.96
CA CYS A 173 4.23 7.33 2.63
C CYS A 173 5.14 8.58 2.73
N PRO A 174 5.76 8.85 3.88
CA PRO A 174 6.85 9.82 3.96
C PRO A 174 8.12 9.30 3.30
N ASN A 175 9.03 10.22 2.97
CA ASN A 175 10.41 9.88 2.63
C ASN A 175 11.13 9.30 3.87
N VAL A 176 12.10 8.41 3.65
CA VAL A 176 12.92 7.81 4.73
C VAL A 176 13.62 8.81 5.62
N THR A 177 13.82 10.04 5.12
CA THR A 177 14.43 11.15 5.86
C THR A 177 13.68 12.45 5.63
N ASP A 178 13.69 13.33 6.64
CA ASP A 178 13.20 14.70 6.49
C ASP A 178 14.12 15.51 5.59
N ILE A 179 13.62 16.62 5.04
CA ILE A 179 14.40 17.54 4.18
C ILE A 179 15.67 18.07 4.87
N ASP A 180 15.64 18.20 6.19
CA ASP A 180 16.79 18.64 7.01
C ASP A 180 17.62 17.48 7.58
N GLY A 181 17.33 16.26 7.13
CA GLY A 181 17.98 15.02 7.56
C GLY A 181 17.41 14.41 8.85
N GLY A 182 17.49 13.08 8.93
CA GLY A 182 16.88 12.31 10.02
C GLY A 182 15.36 12.20 9.92
N ASN A 183 14.69 11.94 11.04
CA ASN A 183 13.23 11.72 11.10
C ASN A 183 12.57 12.56 12.22
N LYS A 184 13.08 13.74 12.51
CA LYS A 184 12.61 14.57 13.64
C LYS A 184 11.21 15.11 13.43
N HIS A 185 10.85 15.39 12.19
CA HIS A 185 9.60 16.05 11.80
C HIS A 185 8.61 15.12 11.09
N THR A 186 9.06 13.95 10.65
CA THR A 186 8.23 12.99 9.89
C THR A 186 6.86 12.79 10.51
N MET A 187 6.79 12.50 11.82
CA MET A 187 5.53 12.23 12.51
C MET A 187 4.64 13.46 12.72
N ASN A 188 5.14 14.68 12.48
CA ASN A 188 4.30 15.87 12.50
C ASN A 188 3.31 15.89 11.31
N TYR A 189 3.63 15.17 10.23
CA TYR A 189 2.76 15.01 9.06
C TYR A 189 1.76 13.86 9.17
N TYR A 190 1.80 13.08 10.26
CA TYR A 190 0.92 11.93 10.40
C TYR A 190 -0.54 12.35 10.59
N PRO A 191 -1.48 11.98 9.69
CA PRO A 191 -2.86 12.44 9.76
C PRO A 191 -3.64 11.92 10.97
N GLY A 192 -3.16 10.86 11.58
CA GLY A 192 -3.80 10.17 12.70
C GLY A 192 -4.37 8.81 12.32
N ASP A 193 -4.51 7.94 13.33
CA ASP A 193 -4.83 6.53 13.15
C ASP A 193 -6.18 6.27 12.47
N ALA A 194 -7.13 7.20 12.60
CA ALA A 194 -8.45 7.11 11.98
C ALA A 194 -8.46 7.41 10.47
N TYR A 195 -7.39 8.00 9.94
CA TYR A 195 -7.28 8.49 8.57
C TYR A 195 -6.31 7.66 7.71
N VAL A 196 -5.59 6.73 8.31
CA VAL A 196 -4.55 5.93 7.66
C VAL A 196 -4.81 4.45 7.89
N ASP A 197 -4.90 3.66 6.84
CA ASP A 197 -5.03 2.19 6.92
C ASP A 197 -3.64 1.53 6.96
N TRP A 198 -2.72 2.02 6.13
CA TRP A 198 -1.34 1.57 6.05
C TRP A 198 -0.38 2.75 6.25
N THR A 199 0.56 2.62 7.17
CA THR A 199 1.74 3.49 7.14
C THR A 199 2.67 3.04 6.02
N GLY A 200 3.47 3.96 5.50
CA GLY A 200 4.37 3.65 4.40
C GLY A 200 5.69 4.41 4.50
N VAL A 201 6.52 4.24 3.50
CA VAL A 201 7.80 4.94 3.36
C VAL A 201 8.36 4.77 1.97
N ASP A 202 9.02 5.81 1.45
CA ASP A 202 9.78 5.78 0.22
C ASP A 202 11.27 5.93 0.52
N GLY A 203 12.10 5.06 -0.06
CA GLY A 203 13.51 5.06 0.27
C GLY A 203 14.40 4.29 -0.69
N TYR A 204 15.59 4.86 -0.94
CA TYR A 204 16.52 4.37 -1.95
C TYR A 204 17.94 4.18 -1.40
N ASN A 205 18.63 3.16 -1.92
CA ASN A 205 20.09 3.11 -1.82
C ASN A 205 20.71 3.91 -2.97
N TRP A 206 21.17 5.11 -2.67
CA TRP A 206 21.74 6.05 -3.65
C TRP A 206 23.15 5.70 -4.14
N GLY A 207 23.72 4.58 -3.68
CA GLY A 207 25.05 4.14 -4.10
C GLY A 207 26.16 5.07 -3.68
N ASN A 208 26.95 5.57 -4.63
CA ASN A 208 28.06 6.48 -4.35
C ASN A 208 27.65 7.94 -4.06
N THR A 209 26.35 8.24 -4.13
CA THR A 209 25.82 9.58 -3.86
C THR A 209 25.06 9.60 -2.52
N ASN A 210 24.66 10.77 -2.06
CA ASN A 210 23.78 10.96 -0.90
C ASN A 210 24.15 10.09 0.34
N GLY A 211 25.38 10.16 0.79
CA GLY A 211 25.82 9.45 2.01
C GLY A 211 26.48 8.09 1.78
N GLY A 212 26.59 7.64 0.52
CA GLY A 212 27.26 6.39 0.18
C GLY A 212 26.33 5.18 0.11
N TRP A 213 26.92 4.02 -0.14
CA TRP A 213 26.22 2.75 -0.23
C TRP A 213 25.56 2.35 1.09
N GLN A 214 24.29 2.00 1.03
CA GLN A 214 23.52 1.51 2.17
C GLN A 214 22.92 0.14 1.85
N THR A 215 22.95 -0.78 2.82
CA THR A 215 22.18 -2.02 2.73
C THR A 215 20.68 -1.72 2.80
N PHE A 216 19.83 -2.67 2.40
CA PHE A 216 18.39 -2.54 2.55
C PHE A 216 17.99 -2.21 4.00
N GLN A 217 18.60 -2.88 4.97
CA GLN A 217 18.35 -2.60 6.39
C GLN A 217 18.75 -1.17 6.78
N GLN A 218 19.88 -0.68 6.30
CA GLN A 218 20.36 0.67 6.63
C GLN A 218 19.46 1.77 6.11
N VAL A 219 18.84 1.58 4.92
CA VAL A 219 17.90 2.54 4.35
C VAL A 219 16.69 2.74 5.26
N PHE A 220 16.12 1.67 5.80
CA PHE A 220 14.82 1.75 6.49
C PHE A 220 14.88 1.68 8.02
N ARG A 221 16.05 1.39 8.63
CA ARG A 221 16.15 1.12 10.08
C ARG A 221 15.75 2.28 10.99
N GLU A 222 15.95 3.52 10.55
CA GLU A 222 15.69 4.70 11.40
C GLU A 222 14.19 5.04 11.43
N ILE A 223 13.51 4.92 10.30
CA ILE A 223 12.08 5.26 10.19
C ILE A 223 11.18 4.10 10.62
N TYR A 224 11.59 2.85 10.42
CA TYR A 224 10.77 1.68 10.73
C TYR A 224 10.17 1.68 12.13
N PRO A 225 10.90 1.98 13.21
CA PRO A 225 10.33 2.01 14.57
C PRO A 225 9.20 3.03 14.73
N LEU A 226 9.29 4.18 14.04
CA LEU A 226 8.26 5.23 14.09
C LEU A 226 6.96 4.75 13.44
N LEU A 227 7.06 4.09 12.28
CA LEU A 227 5.92 3.52 11.56
C LEU A 227 5.32 2.33 12.32
N ALA A 228 6.18 1.41 12.80
CA ALA A 228 5.77 0.23 13.55
C ALA A 228 5.03 0.56 14.85
N ALA A 229 5.34 1.70 15.48
CA ALA A 229 4.62 2.17 16.66
C ALA A 229 3.12 2.43 16.39
N LYS A 230 2.72 2.62 15.13
CA LYS A 230 1.30 2.78 14.73
C LYS A 230 0.54 1.46 14.66
N LYS A 231 1.24 0.32 14.73
CA LYS A 231 0.64 -1.03 14.71
C LYS A 231 -0.23 -1.28 13.48
N LYS A 232 0.14 -0.68 12.35
CA LYS A 232 -0.49 -0.86 11.04
C LYS A 232 0.46 -1.63 10.13
N PRO A 233 -0.06 -2.32 9.10
CA PRO A 233 0.82 -2.83 8.05
C PRO A 233 1.56 -1.66 7.38
N ILE A 234 2.78 -1.94 6.94
CA ILE A 234 3.67 -0.93 6.33
C ILE A 234 3.86 -1.28 4.87
N VAL A 235 3.71 -0.27 4.00
CA VAL A 235 4.09 -0.36 2.60
C VAL A 235 5.40 0.41 2.37
N ILE A 236 6.35 -0.19 1.67
CA ILE A 236 7.40 0.58 0.99
C ILE A 236 6.79 0.96 -0.34
N GLY A 237 6.35 2.23 -0.47
CA GLY A 237 5.65 2.75 -1.65
C GLY A 237 6.58 2.87 -2.84
N GLU A 238 7.83 3.23 -2.57
CA GLU A 238 8.91 3.28 -3.54
C GLU A 238 10.22 2.78 -2.95
N MET A 239 10.90 1.93 -3.67
CA MET A 239 12.27 1.57 -3.35
C MET A 239 13.06 1.14 -4.57
N SER A 240 14.36 1.37 -4.54
CA SER A 240 15.33 0.75 -5.43
C SER A 240 16.75 0.89 -4.88
N SER A 241 17.72 0.38 -5.63
CA SER A 241 19.15 0.56 -5.38
C SER A 241 19.84 1.05 -6.65
N ALA A 242 20.74 2.00 -6.51
CA ALA A 242 21.68 2.34 -7.56
C ALA A 242 22.59 1.15 -7.89
N GLN A 243 23.17 1.15 -9.09
CA GLN A 243 24.12 0.13 -9.51
C GLN A 243 25.55 0.42 -9.00
N GLN A 244 25.86 1.70 -8.75
CA GLN A 244 27.20 2.15 -8.37
C GLN A 244 27.36 2.13 -6.85
N GLY A 245 28.55 1.73 -6.39
CA GLY A 245 28.94 1.79 -4.98
C GLY A 245 28.91 0.45 -4.25
N GLY A 246 28.28 -0.58 -4.82
CA GLY A 246 28.22 -1.92 -4.24
C GLY A 246 27.63 -2.95 -5.19
N ASP A 247 27.07 -4.00 -4.62
CA ASP A 247 26.47 -5.12 -5.36
C ASP A 247 24.94 -5.06 -5.23
N LYS A 248 24.29 -4.54 -6.26
CA LYS A 248 22.81 -4.41 -6.30
C LYS A 248 22.11 -5.78 -6.26
N GLY A 249 22.74 -6.83 -6.84
CA GLY A 249 22.17 -8.17 -6.79
C GLY A 249 22.11 -8.69 -5.34
N LYS A 250 23.20 -8.52 -4.57
CA LYS A 250 23.21 -8.86 -3.14
C LYS A 250 22.24 -8.01 -2.33
N TRP A 251 22.13 -6.70 -2.64
CA TRP A 251 21.19 -5.82 -1.98
C TRP A 251 19.74 -6.32 -2.14
N ILE A 252 19.40 -6.81 -3.35
CA ILE A 252 18.09 -7.42 -3.62
C ILE A 252 17.93 -8.73 -2.84
N ASP A 253 18.94 -9.59 -2.83
CA ASP A 253 18.89 -10.88 -2.13
C ASP A 253 18.76 -10.71 -0.59
N GLU A 254 19.16 -9.56 -0.01
CA GLU A 254 19.01 -9.23 1.40
C GLU A 254 17.59 -8.80 1.80
N ILE A 255 16.72 -8.46 0.86
CA ILE A 255 15.38 -7.90 1.14
C ILE A 255 14.56 -8.87 1.99
N ILE A 256 14.29 -10.08 1.50
CA ILE A 256 13.43 -11.05 2.21
C ILE A 256 14.00 -11.43 3.59
N PRO A 257 15.27 -11.78 3.76
CA PRO A 257 15.86 -12.04 5.08
C PRO A 257 15.67 -10.86 6.05
N THR A 258 15.88 -9.64 5.57
CA THR A 258 15.73 -8.43 6.40
C THR A 258 14.27 -8.16 6.77
N LEU A 259 13.32 -8.31 5.82
CA LEU A 259 11.90 -8.18 6.11
C LEU A 259 11.45 -9.14 7.22
N ARG A 260 11.88 -10.41 7.13
CA ARG A 260 11.53 -11.43 8.11
C ARG A 260 12.13 -11.17 9.50
N ALA A 261 13.41 -10.77 9.54
CA ALA A 261 14.15 -10.67 10.78
C ALA A 261 13.98 -9.31 11.48
N SER A 262 13.92 -8.21 10.71
CA SER A 262 14.02 -6.84 11.23
C SER A 262 12.77 -6.02 11.00
N PHE A 263 12.01 -6.28 9.93
CA PHE A 263 10.90 -5.43 9.51
C PHE A 263 9.58 -6.21 9.28
N PRO A 264 9.11 -7.03 10.24
CA PRO A 264 7.99 -7.94 10.04
C PRO A 264 6.63 -7.27 9.77
N LEU A 265 6.49 -5.96 10.05
CA LEU A 265 5.28 -5.20 9.73
C LEU A 265 5.28 -4.64 8.30
N ILE A 266 6.39 -4.72 7.55
CA ILE A 266 6.37 -4.40 6.13
C ILE A 266 5.66 -5.54 5.40
N LYS A 267 4.50 -5.22 4.81
CA LYS A 267 3.59 -6.16 4.15
C LYS A 267 3.41 -5.91 2.67
N CYS A 268 4.03 -4.87 2.15
CA CYS A 268 4.10 -4.56 0.72
C CYS A 268 5.41 -3.86 0.42
N VAL A 269 6.04 -4.21 -0.70
CA VAL A 269 7.19 -3.48 -1.22
C VAL A 269 6.98 -3.21 -2.70
N VAL A 270 7.24 -1.98 -3.15
CA VAL A 270 7.07 -1.56 -4.54
C VAL A 270 8.41 -1.14 -5.13
N TRP A 271 8.84 -1.82 -6.19
CA TRP A 271 10.07 -1.49 -6.89
C TRP A 271 9.83 -0.35 -7.88
N PHE A 272 10.67 0.69 -7.79
CA PHE A 272 10.67 1.82 -8.71
C PHE A 272 11.61 1.52 -9.89
N ASP A 273 11.04 1.08 -11.03
CA ASP A 273 11.79 0.49 -12.16
C ASP A 273 11.97 1.50 -13.31
N ILE A 274 12.89 2.44 -13.14
CA ILE A 274 13.17 3.47 -14.13
C ILE A 274 14.66 3.89 -14.08
N ASN A 275 15.17 4.43 -15.16
CA ASN A 275 16.44 5.16 -15.18
C ASN A 275 16.13 6.67 -15.14
N LYS A 276 16.38 7.29 -13.98
CA LYS A 276 16.08 8.70 -13.71
C LYS A 276 17.28 9.36 -13.02
N GLU A 277 17.23 9.63 -11.73
CA GLU A 277 18.35 10.21 -10.97
C GLU A 277 19.52 9.22 -10.84
N ALA A 278 19.21 7.92 -10.78
CA ALA A 278 20.12 6.81 -10.90
C ALA A 278 19.50 5.72 -11.76
N ASP A 279 20.25 4.68 -12.08
CA ASP A 279 19.70 3.52 -12.78
C ASP A 279 18.97 2.59 -11.76
N TRP A 280 17.71 2.91 -11.51
CA TRP A 280 16.83 2.18 -10.62
C TRP A 280 16.30 0.87 -11.21
N ARG A 281 16.50 0.64 -12.52
CA ARG A 281 15.93 -0.50 -13.22
C ARG A 281 16.38 -1.83 -12.62
N ILE A 282 15.47 -2.78 -12.62
CA ILE A 282 15.74 -4.19 -12.31
C ILE A 282 16.84 -4.72 -13.26
N SER A 283 16.76 -4.36 -14.52
CA SER A 283 17.68 -4.79 -15.57
C SER A 283 18.94 -3.93 -15.71
N SER A 284 19.33 -3.17 -14.67
CA SER A 284 20.57 -2.37 -14.68
C SER A 284 21.84 -3.24 -14.77
N SER A 285 21.78 -4.50 -14.39
CA SER A 285 22.78 -5.54 -14.68
C SER A 285 22.14 -6.92 -14.71
N PRO A 286 22.79 -7.92 -15.34
CA PRO A 286 22.29 -9.31 -15.32
C PRO A 286 22.15 -9.88 -13.90
N GLU A 287 23.04 -9.53 -12.98
CA GLU A 287 23.04 -9.97 -11.59
C GLU A 287 21.84 -9.39 -10.83
N SER A 288 21.53 -8.09 -11.04
CA SER A 288 20.36 -7.42 -10.48
C SER A 288 19.06 -8.05 -10.98
N GLU A 289 18.96 -8.28 -12.27
CA GLU A 289 17.77 -8.91 -12.88
C GLU A 289 17.57 -10.33 -12.34
N ALA A 290 18.65 -11.14 -12.29
CA ALA A 290 18.58 -12.50 -11.75
C ALA A 290 18.17 -12.51 -10.26
N ALA A 291 18.69 -11.59 -9.45
CA ALA A 291 18.32 -11.46 -8.04
C ALA A 291 16.85 -11.07 -7.88
N PHE A 292 16.38 -10.11 -8.66
CA PHE A 292 14.97 -9.69 -8.61
C PHE A 292 14.02 -10.83 -9.04
N ILE A 293 14.38 -11.59 -10.07
CA ILE A 293 13.61 -12.77 -10.50
C ILE A 293 13.52 -13.81 -9.37
N ARG A 294 14.63 -14.08 -8.66
CA ARG A 294 14.61 -14.99 -7.49
C ARG A 294 13.68 -14.47 -6.41
N MET A 295 13.84 -13.20 -6.03
CA MET A 295 13.00 -12.54 -5.01
C MET A 295 11.52 -12.59 -5.39
N ALA A 296 11.18 -12.24 -6.63
CA ALA A 296 9.79 -12.20 -7.09
C ALA A 296 9.11 -13.57 -7.10
N ARG A 297 9.90 -14.66 -7.25
CA ARG A 297 9.40 -16.05 -7.25
C ARG A 297 9.37 -16.68 -5.85
N ASP A 298 9.96 -16.03 -4.85
CA ASP A 298 9.96 -16.55 -3.47
C ASP A 298 8.52 -16.63 -2.92
N PRO A 299 8.15 -17.71 -2.22
CA PRO A 299 6.85 -17.83 -1.55
C PRO A 299 6.52 -16.68 -0.60
N TYR A 300 7.52 -15.97 -0.07
CA TYR A 300 7.31 -14.79 0.77
C TYR A 300 6.49 -13.69 0.08
N PHE A 301 6.68 -13.51 -1.22
CA PHE A 301 5.95 -12.57 -2.05
C PHE A 301 4.79 -13.20 -2.84
N ASN A 302 4.40 -14.43 -2.46
CA ASN A 302 3.27 -15.16 -3.02
C ASN A 302 2.35 -15.67 -1.91
N PRO A 303 1.84 -14.78 -1.05
CA PRO A 303 1.04 -15.13 0.12
C PRO A 303 -0.33 -15.68 -0.23
#